data_a7c2dea94d916de5919ed51c179a21a5
#
_entry.id   a7c2dea94d916de5919ed51c179a21a5
#
_cell.length_a   1.000
_cell.length_b   1.000
_cell.length_c   1.000
_cell.angle_alpha   90.00
_cell.angle_beta   90.00
_cell.angle_gamma   90.00
#
_symmetry.space_group_name_H-M   'P 1'
#
loop_
_entity.id
_entity.type
_entity.pdbx_description
1 polymer ?
#
loop_
_entity_poly.entity_id
_entity_poly.type
_entity_poly.pdbx_seq_one_letter_code
_entity_poly.pdbx_strand_id
1 'polypeptide(L)'
;MHYSISNTAEYGDYLSGPKVITSETKDAMKGILENIQSGNFADEFLNDCRQSNDGSGGPFMKSNREATKNHPIESVGSELRSKMKFLNTKKLVDKEKN
;
A
#
# COMPACT_ATOMS: atom_id res chain seq x y z
N MET A 1 22.99 -5.58 4.95
CA MET A 1 22.52 -4.18 4.85
C MET A 1 23.55 -3.21 5.47
N HIS A 2 23.98 -3.39 6.69
CA HIS A 2 24.93 -2.47 7.36
C HIS A 2 26.30 -2.33 6.68
N TYR A 3 26.71 -3.30 5.88
CA TYR A 3 27.97 -3.32 5.15
C TYR A 3 28.20 -2.09 4.23
N SER A 4 27.15 -1.51 3.67
CA SER A 4 27.25 -0.45 2.66
C SER A 4 26.72 0.91 3.10
N ILE A 5 26.50 1.10 4.40
CA ILE A 5 26.02 2.36 4.97
C ILE A 5 27.09 3.04 5.84
N SER A 6 26.95 4.35 6.07
CA SER A 6 27.86 5.10 6.95
C SER A 6 27.66 4.72 8.42
N ASN A 7 28.69 4.95 9.24
CA ASN A 7 28.59 4.74 10.69
C ASN A 7 27.45 5.53 11.33
N THR A 8 27.17 6.73 10.85
CA THR A 8 26.05 7.56 11.32
C THR A 8 24.71 6.93 11.02
N ALA A 9 24.52 6.38 9.81
CA ALA A 9 23.31 5.69 9.43
C ALA A 9 23.13 4.40 10.22
N GLU A 10 24.17 3.62 10.41
CA GLU A 10 24.16 2.40 11.22
C GLU A 10 23.80 2.71 12.69
N TYR A 11 24.41 3.74 13.27
CA TYR A 11 24.08 4.18 14.63
C TYR A 11 22.63 4.63 14.77
N GLY A 12 22.11 5.37 13.77
CA GLY A 12 20.71 5.78 13.70
C GLY A 12 19.74 4.59 13.63
N ASP A 13 20.09 3.55 12.89
CA ASP A 13 19.31 2.32 12.80
C ASP A 13 19.22 1.60 14.15
N TYR A 14 20.33 1.46 14.87
CA TYR A 14 20.35 0.84 16.20
C TYR A 14 19.52 1.61 17.24
N LEU A 15 19.49 2.95 17.16
CA LEU A 15 18.70 3.78 18.06
C LEU A 15 17.20 3.80 17.72
N SER A 16 16.88 3.88 16.45
CA SER A 16 15.54 4.18 15.97
C SER A 16 14.79 2.92 15.51
N GLY A 17 15.49 1.95 14.96
CA GLY A 17 14.91 0.70 14.46
C GLY A 17 14.01 0.01 15.50
N PRO A 18 14.50 -0.28 16.72
CA PRO A 18 13.70 -0.94 17.74
C PRO A 18 12.50 -0.14 18.26
N LYS A 19 12.46 1.17 18.03
CA LYS A 19 11.32 2.03 18.40
C LYS A 19 10.18 1.93 17.39
N VAL A 20 10.50 1.64 16.15
CA VAL A 20 9.54 1.56 15.03
C VAL A 20 9.15 0.11 14.78
N ILE A 21 10.13 -0.78 14.68
CA ILE A 21 9.92 -2.21 14.46
C ILE A 21 10.00 -2.94 15.79
N THR A 22 8.87 -3.07 16.43
CA THR A 22 8.68 -3.71 17.74
C THR A 22 8.19 -5.15 17.58
N SER A 23 8.07 -5.88 18.72
CA SER A 23 7.41 -7.20 18.73
C SER A 23 5.95 -7.12 18.27
N GLU A 24 5.24 -6.05 18.63
CA GLU A 24 3.84 -5.81 18.20
C GLU A 24 3.75 -5.65 16.68
N THR A 25 4.70 -4.97 16.05
CA THR A 25 4.79 -4.86 14.58
C THR A 25 4.92 -6.25 13.95
N LYS A 26 5.78 -7.11 14.51
CA LYS A 26 5.98 -8.48 14.04
C LYS A 26 4.73 -9.34 14.22
N ASP A 27 4.04 -9.20 15.34
CA ASP A 27 2.80 -9.93 15.62
C ASP A 27 1.67 -9.47 14.69
N ALA A 28 1.58 -8.18 14.40
CA ALA A 28 0.65 -7.65 13.41
C ALA A 28 0.91 -8.24 12.00
N MET A 29 2.16 -8.34 11.58
CA MET A 29 2.53 -8.97 10.30
C MET A 29 2.13 -10.45 10.25
N LYS A 30 2.32 -11.21 11.34
CA LYS A 30 1.87 -12.59 11.42
C LYS A 30 0.35 -12.70 11.34
N GLY A 31 -0.38 -11.83 12.06
CA GLY A 31 -1.84 -11.81 12.02
C GLY A 31 -2.38 -11.52 10.61
N ILE A 32 -1.74 -10.62 9.87
CA ILE A 32 -2.09 -10.36 8.45
C ILE A 32 -1.86 -11.61 7.60
N LEU A 33 -0.75 -12.30 7.79
CA LEU A 33 -0.45 -13.53 7.06
C LEU A 33 -1.47 -14.64 7.36
N GLU A 34 -1.82 -14.84 8.63
CA GLU A 34 -2.85 -15.79 9.07
C GLU A 34 -4.21 -15.45 8.46
N ASN A 35 -4.59 -14.18 8.42
CA ASN A 35 -5.82 -13.71 7.80
C ASN A 35 -5.89 -14.05 6.29
N ILE A 36 -4.76 -13.94 5.59
CA ILE A 36 -4.66 -14.32 4.18
C ILE A 36 -4.74 -15.85 4.02
N GLN A 37 -3.97 -16.59 4.81
CA GLN A 37 -3.90 -18.05 4.70
C GLN A 37 -5.20 -18.75 5.08
N SER A 38 -5.97 -18.20 6.02
CA SER A 38 -7.27 -18.72 6.42
C SER A 38 -8.39 -18.48 5.40
N GLY A 39 -8.17 -17.60 4.42
CA GLY A 39 -9.18 -17.19 3.44
C GLY A 39 -10.02 -15.99 3.89
N ASN A 40 -9.90 -15.51 5.11
CA ASN A 40 -10.70 -14.38 5.63
C ASN A 40 -10.53 -13.12 4.77
N PHE A 41 -9.30 -12.81 4.35
CA PHE A 41 -9.06 -11.68 3.45
C PHE A 41 -9.85 -11.79 2.13
N ALA A 42 -9.87 -12.99 1.53
CA ALA A 42 -10.62 -13.23 0.30
C ALA A 42 -12.13 -13.08 0.52
N ASP A 43 -12.64 -13.56 1.64
CA ASP A 43 -14.07 -13.45 1.98
C ASP A 43 -14.46 -11.98 2.22
N GLU A 44 -13.66 -11.21 2.94
CA GLU A 44 -13.88 -9.78 3.15
C GLU A 44 -13.89 -9.01 1.83
N PHE A 45 -12.93 -9.27 0.97
CA PHE A 45 -12.85 -8.64 -0.35
C PHE A 45 -14.05 -8.97 -1.23
N LEU A 46 -14.45 -10.25 -1.31
CA LEU A 46 -15.61 -10.68 -2.08
C LEU A 46 -16.91 -10.10 -1.52
N ASN A 47 -17.04 -10.00 -0.19
CA ASN A 47 -18.19 -9.39 0.44
C ASN A 47 -18.30 -7.89 0.13
N ASP A 48 -17.18 -7.16 0.13
CA ASP A 48 -17.15 -5.76 -0.31
C ASP A 48 -17.57 -5.64 -1.78
N CYS A 49 -17.01 -6.48 -2.65
CA CYS A 49 -17.34 -6.47 -4.09
C CYS A 49 -18.82 -6.77 -4.37
N ARG A 50 -19.44 -7.70 -3.64
CA ARG A 50 -20.87 -8.08 -3.80
C ARG A 50 -21.85 -6.94 -3.48
N GLN A 51 -21.43 -5.94 -2.71
CA GLN A 51 -22.23 -4.77 -2.39
C GLN A 51 -22.27 -3.74 -3.53
N SER A 52 -21.55 -3.99 -4.63
CA SER A 52 -21.52 -3.15 -5.82
C SER A 52 -21.72 -4.01 -7.07
N ASN A 53 -22.61 -3.57 -7.95
CA ASN A 53 -22.95 -4.31 -9.16
C ASN A 53 -22.13 -3.86 -10.40
N ASP A 54 -21.19 -2.93 -10.23
CA ASP A 54 -20.47 -2.30 -11.35
C ASP A 54 -19.07 -2.85 -11.58
N GLY A 55 -18.62 -3.83 -10.78
CA GLY A 55 -17.29 -4.45 -10.89
C GLY A 55 -16.11 -3.54 -10.48
N SER A 56 -16.40 -2.33 -10.01
CA SER A 56 -15.34 -1.36 -9.63
C SER A 56 -14.86 -1.50 -8.18
N GLY A 57 -15.33 -2.50 -7.45
CA GLY A 57 -15.13 -2.69 -6.01
C GLY A 57 -16.31 -2.19 -5.20
N GLY A 58 -16.39 -2.62 -3.95
CA GLY A 58 -17.47 -2.26 -3.04
C GLY A 58 -17.29 -0.93 -2.32
N PRO A 59 -18.15 -0.63 -1.33
CA PRO A 59 -18.14 0.63 -0.60
C PRO A 59 -16.80 0.91 0.11
N PHE A 60 -16.17 -0.10 0.70
CA PHE A 60 -14.87 0.04 1.35
C PHE A 60 -13.78 0.45 0.35
N MET A 61 -13.70 -0.24 -0.78
CA MET A 61 -12.74 0.08 -1.83
C MET A 61 -12.96 1.48 -2.39
N LYS A 62 -14.20 1.87 -2.66
CA LYS A 62 -14.56 3.18 -3.21
C LYS A 62 -14.21 4.32 -2.27
N SER A 63 -14.53 4.20 -0.97
CA SER A 63 -14.23 5.24 0.02
C SER A 63 -12.72 5.44 0.19
N ASN A 64 -11.95 4.36 0.22
CA ASN A 64 -10.49 4.45 0.32
C ASN A 64 -9.84 5.01 -0.94
N ARG A 65 -10.36 4.69 -2.13
CA ARG A 65 -9.91 5.30 -3.39
C ARG A 65 -10.14 6.80 -3.41
N GLU A 66 -11.31 7.26 -2.93
CA GLU A 66 -11.62 8.69 -2.87
C GLU A 66 -10.75 9.41 -1.85
N ALA A 67 -10.54 8.82 -0.68
CA ALA A 67 -9.61 9.38 0.32
C ALA A 67 -8.18 9.50 -0.21
N THR A 68 -7.70 8.46 -0.90
CA THR A 68 -6.37 8.46 -1.53
C THR A 68 -6.26 9.53 -2.62
N LYS A 69 -7.28 9.64 -3.49
CA LYS A 69 -7.32 10.62 -4.58
C LYS A 69 -7.23 12.06 -4.07
N ASN A 70 -7.80 12.32 -2.92
CA ASN A 70 -7.81 13.64 -2.29
C ASN A 70 -6.59 13.90 -1.40
N HIS A 71 -5.71 12.93 -1.25
CA HIS A 71 -4.50 13.08 -0.43
C HIS A 71 -3.46 13.97 -1.15
N PRO A 72 -2.79 14.91 -0.44
CA PRO A 72 -1.79 15.81 -1.05
C PRO A 72 -0.68 15.10 -1.83
N ILE A 73 -0.32 13.87 -1.46
CA ILE A 73 0.69 13.06 -2.15
C ILE A 73 0.33 12.80 -3.62
N GLU A 74 -0.96 12.77 -3.97
CA GLU A 74 -1.39 12.52 -5.35
C GLU A 74 -1.09 13.71 -6.26
N SER A 75 -1.19 14.94 -5.76
CA SER A 75 -0.79 16.13 -6.52
C SER A 75 0.72 16.14 -6.78
N VAL A 76 1.52 15.82 -5.77
CA VAL A 76 2.98 15.68 -5.91
C VAL A 76 3.34 14.55 -6.88
N GLY A 77 2.70 13.39 -6.74
CA GLY A 77 2.89 12.26 -7.64
C GLY A 77 2.53 12.58 -9.09
N SER A 78 1.46 13.32 -9.32
CA SER A 78 1.05 13.79 -10.66
C SER A 78 2.08 14.74 -11.27
N GLU A 79 2.57 15.70 -10.49
CA GLU A 79 3.62 16.62 -10.93
C GLU A 79 4.90 15.87 -11.31
N LEU A 80 5.36 14.94 -10.47
CA LEU A 80 6.56 14.14 -10.75
C LEU A 80 6.38 13.29 -12.01
N ARG A 81 5.26 12.60 -12.16
CA ARG A 81 4.95 11.80 -13.35
C ARG A 81 4.91 12.63 -14.64
N SER A 82 4.41 13.86 -14.58
CA SER A 82 4.39 14.75 -15.74
C SER A 82 5.79 15.09 -16.28
N LYS A 83 6.78 15.12 -15.38
CA LYS A 83 8.19 15.37 -15.71
C LYS A 83 8.91 14.13 -16.25
N MET A 84 8.35 12.95 -16.07
CA MET A 84 8.92 11.66 -16.51
C MET A 84 8.32 11.23 -17.84
N LYS A 85 8.92 11.64 -18.95
CA LYS A 85 8.39 11.39 -20.32
C LYS A 85 8.14 9.91 -20.63
N PHE A 86 8.92 8.99 -20.04
CA PHE A 86 8.78 7.54 -20.25
C PHE A 86 7.54 6.93 -19.57
N LEU A 87 6.93 7.61 -18.59
CA LEU A 87 5.71 7.14 -17.93
C LEU A 87 4.43 7.57 -18.67
N ASN A 88 4.53 8.44 -19.66
CA ASN A 88 3.39 8.93 -20.44
C ASN A 88 2.91 7.92 -21.52
N THR A 89 3.55 6.78 -21.65
CA THR A 89 3.22 5.73 -22.61
C THR A 89 2.51 4.57 -21.94
N LYS A 90 1.18 4.56 -21.96
CA LYS A 90 0.25 3.50 -21.50
C LYS A 90 0.23 3.21 -19.98
N LYS A 91 -0.92 3.33 -19.38
CA LYS A 91 -1.21 2.73 -18.06
C LYS A 91 -0.98 1.22 -18.13
N LEU A 92 -0.09 0.70 -17.28
CA LEU A 92 0.23 -0.73 -17.19
C LEU A 92 -0.97 -1.56 -16.69
N VAL A 93 -1.89 -0.95 -15.95
CA VAL A 93 -3.08 -1.59 -15.40
C VAL A 93 -4.29 -0.71 -15.66
N ASP A 94 -5.30 -1.27 -16.29
CA ASP A 94 -6.61 -0.66 -16.45
C ASP A 94 -7.51 -1.13 -15.30
N LYS A 95 -7.70 -0.27 -14.31
CA LYS A 95 -8.52 -0.58 -13.13
C LYS A 95 -10.02 -0.66 -13.40
N GLU A 96 -10.47 -0.25 -14.59
CA GLU A 96 -11.87 -0.37 -15.00
C GLU A 96 -12.17 -1.75 -15.59
N LYS A 97 -11.14 -2.52 -15.94
CA LYS A 97 -11.25 -3.84 -16.54
C LYS A 97 -10.85 -5.00 -15.62
N ASN A 98 -10.42 -4.68 -14.42
CA ASN A 98 -10.03 -5.69 -13.43
C ASN A 98 -11.15 -5.94 -12.43
#